data_c9b235f7e96c8e241d0ca1e3497f7dba
#
_entry.id   c9b235f7e96c8e241d0ca1e3497f7dba
#
_cell.length_a   1.000
_cell.length_b   1.000
_cell.length_c   1.000
_cell.angle_alpha   90.00
_cell.angle_beta   90.00
_cell.angle_gamma   90.00
#
_symmetry.space_group_name_H-M   'P 1'
#
loop_
_entity.id
_entity.type
_entity.pdbx_description
1 polymer ?
#
loop_
_entity_poly.entity_id
_entity_poly.type
_entity_poly.pdbx_seq_one_letter_code
_entity_poly.pdbx_strand_id
1 'polypeptide(L)'
;MPQHIRAAREALLNYIYKTGKASAIIGKLIFLQGSPVLEDKKGVALGRLSGIVAHYVPSYLLKNRLPSWDTNCIEDWETKVDAIVSETEKEDMTIIGGIPSWVQMYFERLTLKTGKVVGDLFPNFSLFVYGGVNFEPYRPIFKKLIGRTLDSVEFYPASEGFFAYQDDQSDRGLLLLLNHGIYYEFIKADTFFDKNPETVSLISVKTDVNYVMIISTTAGLWRYNIGDTIQFTSLKPYRVIVSGRIKHFISAFGEHVIVSEVEQALQQVVSRSKEEILIREFTVAPQISPTEGLPFHEWFIEFDTPPKDLDQFAFEVDKAMINKNIYYKDLIAGKILRALVIRPVAKGGFKSYMKSIGKLGGQNKVPRVSDNRKIADQLDLNTMKL
;
A
#
# COMPACT_ATOMS: atom_id res chain seq x y z
N MET A 1 18.96 -10.22 4.85
CA MET A 1 18.54 -10.96 3.64
C MET A 1 18.03 -12.38 3.89
N PRO A 2 18.72 -13.33 4.57
CA PRO A 2 18.17 -14.68 4.76
C PRO A 2 16.77 -14.74 5.38
N GLN A 3 16.48 -13.85 6.34
CA GLN A 3 15.17 -13.75 6.99
C GLN A 3 14.06 -13.38 6.00
N HIS A 4 14.27 -12.40 5.10
CA HIS A 4 13.30 -12.01 4.07
C HIS A 4 13.00 -13.13 3.08
N ILE A 5 14.04 -13.80 2.60
CA ILE A 5 13.88 -14.91 1.63
C ILE A 5 13.16 -16.08 2.29
N ARG A 6 13.49 -16.39 3.54
CA ARG A 6 12.81 -17.44 4.31
C ARG A 6 11.33 -17.10 4.48
N ALA A 7 10.98 -15.90 4.92
CA ALA A 7 9.62 -15.48 5.14
C ALA A 7 8.78 -15.48 3.84
N ALA A 8 9.33 -14.95 2.75
CA ALA A 8 8.64 -14.96 1.45
C ALA A 8 8.40 -16.39 0.94
N ARG A 9 9.37 -17.30 1.12
CA ARG A 9 9.22 -18.71 0.77
C ARG A 9 8.17 -19.41 1.64
N GLU A 10 8.18 -19.18 2.94
CA GLU A 10 7.19 -19.74 3.86
C GLU A 10 5.78 -19.26 3.51
N ALA A 11 5.60 -17.98 3.17
CA ALA A 11 4.31 -17.46 2.74
C ALA A 11 3.79 -18.14 1.47
N LEU A 12 4.65 -18.32 0.47
CA LEU A 12 4.27 -19.01 -0.77
C LEU A 12 3.94 -20.48 -0.55
N LEU A 13 4.74 -21.19 0.26
CA LEU A 13 4.48 -22.59 0.60
C LEU A 13 3.18 -22.74 1.39
N ASN A 14 2.91 -21.82 2.31
CA ASN A 14 1.65 -21.82 3.06
C ASN A 14 0.44 -21.56 2.15
N TYR A 15 0.55 -20.62 1.19
CA TYR A 15 -0.47 -20.39 0.18
C TYR A 15 -0.77 -21.67 -0.61
N ILE A 16 0.27 -22.36 -1.12
CA ILE A 16 0.13 -23.61 -1.86
C ILE A 16 -0.52 -24.70 -0.99
N TYR A 17 -0.06 -24.83 0.25
CA TYR A 17 -0.59 -25.83 1.18
C TYR A 17 -2.08 -25.62 1.47
N LYS A 18 -2.49 -24.38 1.72
CA LYS A 18 -3.89 -24.05 2.05
C LYS A 18 -4.83 -24.08 0.85
N THR A 19 -4.35 -23.72 -0.33
CA THR A 19 -5.20 -23.60 -1.53
C THR A 19 -5.12 -24.79 -2.47
N GLY A 20 -4.09 -25.63 -2.35
CA GLY A 20 -3.80 -26.73 -3.28
C GLY A 20 -3.25 -26.26 -4.64
N LYS A 21 -3.02 -24.95 -4.84
CA LYS A 21 -2.61 -24.36 -6.14
C LYS A 21 -1.11 -24.44 -6.37
N ALA A 22 -0.55 -25.66 -6.40
CA ALA A 22 0.88 -25.87 -6.67
C ALA A 22 1.30 -25.42 -8.09
N SER A 23 0.38 -25.40 -9.05
CA SER A 23 0.62 -24.90 -10.41
C SER A 23 1.08 -23.43 -10.45
N ALA A 24 0.79 -22.65 -9.43
CA ALA A 24 1.20 -21.25 -9.34
C ALA A 24 2.73 -21.06 -9.49
N ILE A 25 3.56 -22.01 -9.04
CA ILE A 25 5.03 -21.89 -9.09
C ILE A 25 5.67 -22.54 -10.33
N ILE A 26 4.88 -23.08 -11.25
CA ILE A 26 5.40 -23.80 -12.43
C ILE A 26 5.74 -22.83 -13.58
N GLY A 27 4.92 -21.80 -13.78
CA GLY A 27 5.10 -20.80 -14.83
C GLY A 27 6.08 -19.68 -14.45
N LYS A 28 5.91 -18.53 -15.11
CA LYS A 28 6.78 -17.36 -14.90
C LYS A 28 6.32 -16.51 -13.71
N LEU A 29 7.29 -16.11 -12.91
CA LEU A 29 7.14 -15.10 -11.86
C LEU A 29 7.59 -13.74 -12.41
N ILE A 30 6.68 -12.83 -12.61
CA ILE A 30 7.00 -11.43 -12.95
C ILE A 30 7.09 -10.64 -11.65
N PHE A 31 8.24 -9.99 -11.42
CA PHE A 31 8.44 -9.18 -10.22
C PHE A 31 8.79 -7.73 -10.58
N LEU A 32 7.82 -6.84 -10.39
CA LEU A 32 7.97 -5.41 -10.64
C LEU A 32 8.69 -4.77 -9.46
N GLN A 33 9.94 -4.40 -9.68
CA GLN A 33 10.83 -3.86 -8.63
C GLN A 33 11.60 -2.62 -9.11
N GLY A 34 12.19 -1.90 -8.17
CA GLY A 34 13.18 -0.87 -8.47
C GLY A 34 14.44 -1.47 -9.10
N SER A 35 15.32 -0.61 -9.62
CA SER A 35 16.61 -1.03 -10.18
C SER A 35 17.39 -1.89 -9.18
N PRO A 36 17.98 -3.03 -9.61
CA PRO A 36 18.85 -3.85 -8.79
C PRO A 36 20.28 -3.32 -8.72
N VAL A 37 20.59 -2.23 -9.41
CA VAL A 37 21.91 -1.59 -9.37
C VAL A 37 22.16 -1.08 -7.95
N LEU A 38 23.31 -1.45 -7.40
CA LEU A 38 23.75 -1.04 -6.08
C LEU A 38 24.86 0.00 -6.20
N GLU A 39 24.80 1.03 -5.38
CA GLU A 39 25.88 2.00 -5.22
C GLU A 39 26.92 1.44 -4.23
N ASP A 40 28.20 1.59 -4.55
CA ASP A 40 29.26 1.33 -3.57
C ASP A 40 29.59 2.61 -2.78
N LYS A 41 29.47 2.54 -1.47
CA LYS A 41 29.91 3.63 -0.58
C LYS A 41 30.92 3.09 0.40
N LYS A 42 32.19 3.30 0.09
CA LYS A 42 33.34 2.86 0.91
C LYS A 42 33.34 1.35 1.19
N GLY A 43 33.07 0.55 0.18
CA GLY A 43 33.02 -0.91 0.28
C GLY A 43 31.70 -1.48 0.82
N VAL A 44 30.69 -0.62 1.02
CA VAL A 44 29.35 -1.04 1.42
C VAL A 44 28.38 -0.85 0.26
N ALA A 45 27.78 -1.93 -0.20
CA ALA A 45 26.76 -1.90 -1.25
C ALA A 45 25.44 -1.34 -0.70
N LEU A 46 24.98 -0.24 -1.29
CA LEU A 46 23.75 0.46 -0.92
C LEU A 46 22.71 0.33 -2.04
N GLY A 47 21.46 0.14 -1.67
CA GLY A 47 20.36 0.06 -2.65
C GLY A 47 19.00 -0.06 -1.96
N ARG A 48 17.97 -0.07 -2.77
CA ARG A 48 16.61 -0.34 -2.29
C ARG A 48 16.48 -1.80 -1.90
N LEU A 49 15.64 -2.11 -0.91
CA LEU A 49 15.44 -3.48 -0.42
C LEU A 49 15.15 -4.47 -1.57
N SER A 50 14.22 -4.14 -2.49
CA SER A 50 13.89 -5.01 -3.61
C SER A 50 15.07 -5.24 -4.57
N GLY A 51 15.89 -4.22 -4.79
CA GLY A 51 17.12 -4.32 -5.58
C GLY A 51 18.15 -5.22 -4.89
N ILE A 52 18.37 -5.04 -3.59
CA ILE A 52 19.28 -5.90 -2.80
C ILE A 52 18.78 -7.34 -2.82
N VAL A 53 17.47 -7.60 -2.59
CA VAL A 53 16.89 -8.95 -2.62
C VAL A 53 17.12 -9.63 -3.97
N ALA A 54 17.15 -8.89 -5.08
CA ALA A 54 17.39 -9.45 -6.40
C ALA A 54 18.72 -10.22 -6.52
N HIS A 55 19.75 -9.79 -5.78
CA HIS A 55 21.06 -10.47 -5.75
C HIS A 55 21.07 -11.77 -4.91
N TYR A 56 20.04 -12.00 -4.09
CA TYR A 56 19.95 -13.16 -3.21
C TYR A 56 18.90 -14.18 -3.66
N VAL A 57 18.30 -13.98 -4.83
CA VAL A 57 17.33 -14.96 -5.38
C VAL A 57 18.07 -16.26 -5.70
N PRO A 58 17.61 -17.42 -5.22
CA PRO A 58 18.21 -18.70 -5.52
C PRO A 58 18.28 -18.98 -7.03
N SER A 59 19.39 -19.53 -7.51
CA SER A 59 19.65 -19.77 -8.92
C SER A 59 18.57 -20.60 -9.64
N TYR A 60 17.97 -21.56 -8.93
CA TYR A 60 16.88 -22.38 -9.49
C TYR A 60 15.59 -21.62 -9.76
N LEU A 61 15.38 -20.45 -9.12
CA LEU A 61 14.23 -19.58 -9.37
C LEU A 61 14.50 -18.57 -10.51
N LEU A 62 15.77 -18.28 -10.80
CA LEU A 62 16.13 -17.26 -11.81
C LEU A 62 15.61 -17.61 -13.21
N LYS A 63 15.55 -18.92 -13.55
CA LYS A 63 15.07 -19.39 -14.86
C LYS A 63 13.61 -19.01 -15.14
N ASN A 64 12.80 -18.92 -14.11
CA ASN A 64 11.37 -18.61 -14.23
C ASN A 64 11.03 -17.18 -13.80
N ARG A 65 12.05 -16.38 -13.48
CA ARG A 65 11.85 -15.00 -13.03
C ARG A 65 11.98 -14.02 -14.18
N LEU A 66 11.04 -13.10 -14.27
CA LEU A 66 11.02 -11.97 -15.22
C LEU A 66 10.76 -10.65 -14.45
N PRO A 67 11.09 -9.50 -15.01
CA PRO A 67 11.82 -9.33 -16.23
C PRO A 67 13.31 -9.69 -16.07
N SER A 68 14.06 -9.67 -17.18
CA SER A 68 15.50 -9.87 -17.21
C SER A 68 16.25 -8.86 -16.34
N TRP A 69 17.53 -9.14 -16.06
CA TRP A 69 18.38 -8.24 -15.31
C TRP A 69 18.51 -6.89 -16.00
N ASP A 70 18.76 -6.87 -17.30
CA ASP A 70 18.97 -5.65 -18.09
C ASP A 70 17.72 -4.77 -18.10
N THR A 71 16.55 -5.36 -18.30
CA THR A 71 15.26 -4.66 -18.19
C THR A 71 15.03 -4.11 -16.79
N ASN A 72 15.43 -4.83 -15.75
CA ASN A 72 15.33 -4.35 -14.37
C ASN A 72 16.27 -3.17 -14.07
N CYS A 73 17.38 -3.04 -14.77
CA CYS A 73 18.33 -1.92 -14.63
C CYS A 73 17.85 -0.61 -15.27
N ILE A 74 16.83 -0.63 -16.11
CA ILE A 74 16.26 0.59 -16.69
C ILE A 74 15.72 1.48 -15.55
N GLU A 75 16.19 2.74 -15.51
CA GLU A 75 15.83 3.68 -14.44
C GLU A 75 14.51 4.39 -14.73
N ASP A 76 14.31 4.84 -15.99
CA ASP A 76 13.05 5.47 -16.39
C ASP A 76 11.91 4.45 -16.33
N TRP A 77 10.92 4.75 -15.50
CA TRP A 77 9.85 3.79 -15.20
C TRP A 77 8.93 3.53 -16.39
N GLU A 78 8.65 4.52 -17.21
CA GLU A 78 7.77 4.34 -18.37
C GLU A 78 8.45 3.47 -19.43
N THR A 79 9.71 3.75 -19.75
CA THR A 79 10.55 2.91 -20.62
C THR A 79 10.69 1.49 -20.08
N LYS A 80 10.88 1.35 -18.77
CA LYS A 80 11.01 0.05 -18.12
C LYS A 80 9.73 -0.77 -18.24
N VAL A 81 8.56 -0.18 -18.01
CA VAL A 81 7.27 -0.89 -18.14
C VAL A 81 7.04 -1.35 -19.57
N ASP A 82 7.36 -0.53 -20.56
CA ASP A 82 7.22 -0.90 -21.98
C ASP A 82 8.18 -2.05 -22.37
N ALA A 83 9.41 -2.06 -21.83
CA ALA A 83 10.35 -3.16 -21.99
C ALA A 83 9.84 -4.45 -21.31
N ILE A 84 9.31 -4.36 -20.08
CA ILE A 84 8.71 -5.49 -19.37
C ILE A 84 7.54 -6.08 -20.16
N VAL A 85 6.63 -5.23 -20.68
CA VAL A 85 5.52 -5.68 -21.54
C VAL A 85 6.02 -6.45 -22.74
N SER A 86 7.04 -5.93 -23.43
CA SER A 86 7.61 -6.57 -24.62
C SER A 86 8.28 -7.91 -24.33
N GLU A 87 8.91 -8.03 -23.16
CA GLU A 87 9.59 -9.25 -22.71
C GLU A 87 8.60 -10.34 -22.24
N THR A 88 7.42 -9.93 -21.72
CA THR A 88 6.53 -10.84 -20.99
C THR A 88 5.23 -11.19 -21.70
N GLU A 89 4.82 -10.45 -22.72
CA GLU A 89 3.51 -10.62 -23.39
C GLU A 89 3.22 -12.01 -23.98
N LYS A 90 4.28 -12.81 -24.21
CA LYS A 90 4.19 -14.17 -24.78
C LYS A 90 4.55 -15.27 -23.78
N GLU A 91 4.84 -14.89 -22.55
CA GLU A 91 5.23 -15.83 -21.49
C GLU A 91 4.01 -16.39 -20.75
N ASP A 92 4.19 -17.50 -20.05
CA ASP A 92 3.17 -18.07 -19.17
C ASP A 92 3.30 -17.50 -17.75
N MET A 93 2.77 -16.30 -17.53
CA MET A 93 2.76 -15.69 -16.20
C MET A 93 1.78 -16.41 -15.28
N THR A 94 2.27 -16.93 -14.16
CA THR A 94 1.45 -17.55 -13.11
C THR A 94 1.40 -16.71 -11.83
N ILE A 95 2.47 -15.98 -11.54
CA ILE A 95 2.56 -15.08 -10.38
C ILE A 95 3.05 -13.72 -10.83
N ILE A 96 2.46 -12.65 -10.30
CA ILE A 96 3.03 -11.31 -10.35
C ILE A 96 3.25 -10.78 -8.95
N GLY A 97 4.40 -10.15 -8.73
CA GLY A 97 4.72 -9.45 -7.49
C GLY A 97 5.05 -7.98 -7.75
N GLY A 98 4.56 -7.10 -6.87
CA GLY A 98 4.83 -5.67 -6.99
C GLY A 98 3.87 -4.81 -6.20
N ILE A 99 4.15 -3.52 -6.17
CA ILE A 99 3.23 -2.53 -5.59
C ILE A 99 1.98 -2.42 -6.50
N PRO A 100 0.76 -2.40 -5.96
CA PRO A 100 -0.46 -2.38 -6.75
C PRO A 100 -0.49 -1.35 -7.88
N SER A 101 -0.09 -0.10 -7.62
CA SER A 101 -0.05 0.95 -8.65
C SER A 101 0.87 0.62 -9.82
N TRP A 102 1.99 -0.07 -9.59
CA TRP A 102 2.90 -0.47 -10.66
C TRP A 102 2.36 -1.62 -11.48
N VAL A 103 1.78 -2.60 -10.79
CA VAL A 103 1.13 -3.73 -11.46
C VAL A 103 -0.06 -3.25 -12.28
N GLN A 104 -0.82 -2.26 -11.80
CA GLN A 104 -1.88 -1.63 -12.57
C GLN A 104 -1.33 -0.98 -13.86
N MET A 105 -0.27 -0.18 -13.77
CA MET A 105 0.36 0.44 -14.95
C MET A 105 0.83 -0.61 -15.97
N TYR A 106 1.43 -1.69 -15.50
CA TYR A 106 1.85 -2.80 -16.35
C TYR A 106 0.64 -3.48 -17.03
N PHE A 107 -0.43 -3.76 -16.31
CA PHE A 107 -1.64 -4.36 -16.89
C PHE A 107 -2.33 -3.43 -17.90
N GLU A 108 -2.39 -2.13 -17.62
CA GLU A 108 -2.92 -1.14 -18.56
C GLU A 108 -2.10 -1.09 -19.86
N ARG A 109 -0.75 -1.12 -19.77
CA ARG A 109 0.14 -1.17 -20.94
C ARG A 109 0.00 -2.46 -21.73
N LEU A 110 -0.11 -3.61 -21.05
CA LEU A 110 -0.38 -4.91 -21.67
C LEU A 110 -1.69 -4.89 -22.46
N THR A 111 -2.77 -4.45 -21.82
CA THR A 111 -4.09 -4.37 -22.45
C THR A 111 -4.08 -3.42 -23.65
N LEU A 112 -3.43 -2.27 -23.53
CA LEU A 112 -3.29 -1.31 -24.63
C LEU A 112 -2.54 -1.91 -25.81
N LYS A 113 -1.43 -2.63 -25.56
CA LYS A 113 -0.60 -3.23 -26.61
C LYS A 113 -1.25 -4.43 -27.28
N THR A 114 -1.92 -5.29 -26.50
CA THR A 114 -2.41 -6.59 -26.99
C THR A 114 -3.89 -6.58 -27.38
N GLY A 115 -4.67 -5.58 -26.93
CA GLY A 115 -6.13 -5.54 -27.08
C GLY A 115 -6.88 -6.59 -26.26
N LYS A 116 -6.20 -7.30 -25.34
CA LYS A 116 -6.77 -8.39 -24.52
C LYS A 116 -6.76 -8.02 -23.04
N VAL A 117 -7.71 -8.58 -22.29
CA VAL A 117 -7.63 -8.55 -20.83
C VAL A 117 -6.51 -9.48 -20.35
N VAL A 118 -5.92 -9.15 -19.21
CA VAL A 118 -4.74 -9.86 -18.68
C VAL A 118 -5.00 -11.35 -18.43
N GLY A 119 -6.23 -11.71 -17.98
CA GLY A 119 -6.57 -13.10 -17.73
C GLY A 119 -6.70 -13.96 -18.99
N ASP A 120 -7.03 -13.36 -20.15
CA ASP A 120 -7.05 -14.05 -21.43
C ASP A 120 -5.64 -14.20 -22.00
N LEU A 121 -4.78 -13.20 -21.75
CA LEU A 121 -3.38 -13.24 -22.16
C LEU A 121 -2.59 -14.28 -21.35
N PHE A 122 -2.88 -14.39 -20.05
CA PHE A 122 -2.23 -15.31 -19.11
C PHE A 122 -3.27 -16.23 -18.44
N PRO A 123 -3.73 -17.30 -19.12
CA PRO A 123 -4.76 -18.20 -18.58
C PRO A 123 -4.40 -18.84 -17.23
N ASN A 124 -3.10 -19.12 -17.02
CA ASN A 124 -2.58 -19.76 -15.81
C ASN A 124 -2.26 -18.75 -14.68
N PHE A 125 -2.48 -17.45 -14.90
CA PHE A 125 -2.25 -16.43 -13.88
C PHE A 125 -3.14 -16.67 -12.66
N SER A 126 -2.54 -16.92 -11.50
CA SER A 126 -3.22 -17.43 -10.30
C SER A 126 -2.97 -16.62 -9.03
N LEU A 127 -1.86 -15.87 -8.93
CA LEU A 127 -1.50 -15.20 -7.69
C LEU A 127 -0.89 -13.81 -7.89
N PHE A 128 -1.40 -12.84 -7.15
CA PHE A 128 -0.78 -11.53 -6.98
C PHE A 128 -0.16 -11.40 -5.60
N VAL A 129 1.15 -11.11 -5.53
CA VAL A 129 1.90 -10.87 -4.29
C VAL A 129 2.20 -9.38 -4.19
N TYR A 130 1.78 -8.75 -3.11
CA TYR A 130 1.97 -7.32 -2.92
C TYR A 130 2.38 -6.98 -1.48
N GLY A 131 2.73 -5.73 -1.25
CA GLY A 131 3.00 -5.21 0.08
C GLY A 131 3.19 -3.71 0.11
N GLY A 132 3.13 -3.18 1.33
CA GLY A 132 3.40 -1.78 1.60
C GLY A 132 2.34 -0.77 1.14
N VAL A 133 1.22 -1.22 0.56
CA VAL A 133 0.03 -0.41 0.22
C VAL A 133 -1.19 -1.28 0.40
N ASN A 134 -2.26 -0.73 0.96
CA ASN A 134 -3.55 -1.40 1.00
C ASN A 134 -4.05 -1.67 -0.42
N PHE A 135 -4.36 -2.91 -0.73
CA PHE A 135 -4.81 -3.35 -2.07
C PHE A 135 -6.31 -3.13 -2.30
N GLU A 136 -7.11 -2.99 -1.26
CA GLU A 136 -8.57 -2.91 -1.39
C GLU A 136 -9.07 -1.82 -2.37
N PRO A 137 -8.50 -0.60 -2.40
CA PRO A 137 -8.89 0.40 -3.39
C PRO A 137 -8.61 0.00 -4.84
N TYR A 138 -7.61 -0.86 -5.07
CA TYR A 138 -7.20 -1.32 -6.41
C TYR A 138 -7.97 -2.55 -6.88
N ARG A 139 -8.59 -3.30 -5.98
CA ARG A 139 -9.24 -4.59 -6.28
C ARG A 139 -10.30 -4.51 -7.40
N PRO A 140 -11.20 -3.50 -7.45
CA PRO A 140 -12.17 -3.36 -8.55
C PRO A 140 -11.49 -3.14 -9.91
N ILE A 141 -10.46 -2.29 -9.96
CA ILE A 141 -9.70 -2.00 -11.18
C ILE A 141 -8.97 -3.26 -11.67
N PHE A 142 -8.32 -3.99 -10.75
CA PHE A 142 -7.65 -5.25 -11.07
C PHE A 142 -8.63 -6.30 -11.61
N LYS A 143 -9.82 -6.43 -11.00
CA LYS A 143 -10.85 -7.34 -11.51
C LYS A 143 -11.23 -7.00 -12.94
N LYS A 144 -11.36 -5.72 -13.28
CA LYS A 144 -11.67 -5.25 -14.64
C LYS A 144 -10.53 -5.53 -15.62
N LEU A 145 -9.27 -5.22 -15.26
CA LEU A 145 -8.10 -5.44 -16.10
C LEU A 145 -7.79 -6.92 -16.33
N ILE A 146 -8.03 -7.76 -15.32
CA ILE A 146 -7.78 -9.20 -15.39
C ILE A 146 -8.96 -9.95 -16.02
N GLY A 147 -10.19 -9.44 -15.89
CA GLY A 147 -11.41 -10.09 -16.34
C GLY A 147 -11.98 -11.14 -15.37
N ARG A 148 -11.29 -11.42 -14.26
CA ARG A 148 -11.71 -12.38 -13.22
C ARG A 148 -11.16 -12.00 -11.87
N THR A 149 -11.68 -12.63 -10.80
CA THR A 149 -11.11 -12.55 -9.44
C THR A 149 -9.83 -13.37 -9.36
N LEU A 150 -8.84 -12.86 -8.66
CA LEU A 150 -7.55 -13.47 -8.45
C LEU A 150 -7.22 -13.57 -6.96
N ASP A 151 -6.53 -14.64 -6.56
CA ASP A 151 -5.96 -14.74 -5.22
C ASP A 151 -4.86 -13.70 -5.03
N SER A 152 -4.73 -13.21 -3.82
CA SER A 152 -3.67 -12.28 -3.48
C SER A 152 -3.06 -12.60 -2.12
N VAL A 153 -1.77 -12.35 -1.97
CA VAL A 153 -1.06 -12.51 -0.70
C VAL A 153 -0.34 -11.21 -0.38
N GLU A 154 -0.71 -10.63 0.75
CA GLU A 154 -0.06 -9.43 1.27
C GLU A 154 1.17 -9.78 2.08
N PHE A 155 2.27 -9.06 1.84
CA PHE A 155 3.51 -9.10 2.60
C PHE A 155 3.73 -7.80 3.36
N TYR A 156 4.31 -7.92 4.55
CA TYR A 156 4.76 -6.78 5.33
C TYR A 156 6.28 -6.83 5.52
N PRO A 157 7.06 -6.53 4.46
CA PRO A 157 8.50 -6.36 4.53
C PRO A 157 8.88 -4.90 4.76
N ALA A 158 10.00 -4.69 5.45
CA ALA A 158 10.70 -3.42 5.52
C ALA A 158 12.22 -3.67 5.39
N SER A 159 13.03 -2.61 5.29
CA SER A 159 14.50 -2.76 5.26
C SER A 159 15.01 -3.41 6.54
N GLU A 160 14.33 -3.17 7.64
CA GLU A 160 14.63 -3.63 8.98
C GLU A 160 14.29 -5.10 9.23
N GLY A 161 13.32 -5.64 8.48
CA GLY A 161 12.88 -7.03 8.63
C GLY A 161 11.63 -7.36 7.83
N PHE A 162 11.29 -8.64 7.77
CA PHE A 162 10.01 -9.12 7.25
C PHE A 162 9.14 -9.50 8.45
N PHE A 163 8.04 -8.81 8.67
CA PHE A 163 7.28 -8.85 9.92
C PHE A 163 6.10 -9.79 9.88
N ALA A 164 5.34 -9.77 8.78
CA ALA A 164 4.11 -10.55 8.67
C ALA A 164 3.77 -10.84 7.20
N TYR A 165 2.91 -11.83 6.97
CA TYR A 165 2.30 -12.10 5.66
C TYR A 165 0.87 -12.62 5.81
N GLN A 166 0.06 -12.46 4.78
CA GLN A 166 -1.27 -13.04 4.73
C GLN A 166 -1.16 -14.57 4.57
N ASP A 167 -1.57 -15.31 5.59
CA ASP A 167 -1.50 -16.77 5.63
C ASP A 167 -2.85 -17.44 5.29
N ASP A 168 -3.92 -16.68 5.18
CA ASP A 168 -5.27 -17.15 4.89
C ASP A 168 -5.99 -16.22 3.92
N GLN A 169 -6.59 -16.77 2.85
CA GLN A 169 -7.30 -15.97 1.85
C GLN A 169 -8.63 -15.40 2.38
N SER A 170 -9.19 -16.00 3.42
CA SER A 170 -10.42 -15.56 4.07
C SER A 170 -10.20 -14.51 5.17
N ASP A 171 -8.94 -14.35 5.65
CA ASP A 171 -8.57 -13.41 6.70
C ASP A 171 -7.69 -12.28 6.13
N ARG A 172 -8.02 -11.05 6.44
CA ARG A 172 -7.26 -9.87 6.03
C ARG A 172 -6.07 -9.58 6.95
N GLY A 173 -6.06 -10.17 8.15
CA GLY A 173 -4.96 -10.03 9.09
C GLY A 173 -3.73 -10.78 8.63
N LEU A 174 -2.56 -10.15 8.77
CA LEU A 174 -1.28 -10.74 8.42
C LEU A 174 -0.72 -11.50 9.62
N LEU A 175 -0.34 -12.75 9.43
CA LEU A 175 0.31 -13.57 10.47
C LEU A 175 1.63 -12.95 10.90
N LEU A 176 1.74 -12.52 12.15
CA LEU A 176 2.96 -11.95 12.71
C LEU A 176 4.03 -13.03 12.93
N LEU A 177 5.23 -12.79 12.40
CA LEU A 177 6.33 -13.75 12.42
C LEU A 177 7.14 -13.64 13.72
N LEU A 178 6.90 -14.54 14.66
CA LEU A 178 7.52 -14.48 16.00
C LEU A 178 8.88 -15.19 16.10
N ASN A 179 9.18 -16.10 15.18
CA ASN A 179 10.39 -16.95 15.20
C ASN A 179 11.43 -16.58 14.15
N HIS A 180 11.44 -15.32 13.71
CA HIS A 180 12.30 -14.81 12.64
C HIS A 180 13.42 -13.89 13.12
N GLY A 181 13.84 -13.98 14.40
CA GLY A 181 14.93 -13.19 14.95
C GLY A 181 14.58 -11.73 15.21
N ILE A 182 13.30 -11.45 15.41
CA ILE A 182 12.78 -10.12 15.74
C ILE A 182 12.02 -10.22 17.06
N TYR A 183 12.37 -9.37 18.01
CA TYR A 183 11.64 -9.14 19.26
C TYR A 183 10.78 -7.90 19.11
N TYR A 184 9.51 -7.99 19.48
CA TYR A 184 8.51 -6.95 19.31
C TYR A 184 8.10 -6.36 20.64
N GLU A 185 8.06 -5.03 20.68
CA GLU A 185 7.43 -4.22 21.73
C GLU A 185 6.43 -3.26 21.08
N PHE A 186 5.47 -2.80 21.84
CA PHE A 186 4.40 -1.97 21.32
C PHE A 186 4.15 -0.78 22.23
N ILE A 187 3.90 0.39 21.63
CA ILE A 187 3.47 1.60 22.34
C ILE A 187 2.12 2.01 21.73
N LYS A 188 1.13 2.30 22.54
CA LYS A 188 -0.13 2.81 21.99
C LYS A 188 0.12 4.08 21.18
N ALA A 189 -0.50 4.18 20.01
CA ALA A 189 -0.24 5.29 19.11
C ALA A 189 -0.68 6.64 19.67
N ASP A 190 -1.76 6.67 20.45
CA ASP A 190 -2.30 7.86 21.12
C ASP A 190 -1.39 8.44 22.22
N THR A 191 -0.61 7.59 22.87
CA THR A 191 0.32 8.00 23.96
C THR A 191 1.79 7.99 23.51
N PHE A 192 2.07 7.72 22.25
CA PHE A 192 3.46 7.55 21.75
C PHE A 192 4.33 8.80 21.99
N PHE A 193 3.75 9.99 21.89
CA PHE A 193 4.47 11.26 22.06
C PHE A 193 4.52 11.77 23.51
N ASP A 194 3.94 11.03 24.47
CA ASP A 194 4.05 11.36 25.89
C ASP A 194 5.49 11.33 26.36
N LYS A 195 5.78 12.03 27.43
CA LYS A 195 7.14 12.11 28.00
C LYS A 195 7.72 10.74 28.37
N ASN A 196 6.89 9.81 28.86
CA ASN A 196 7.24 8.46 29.24
C ASN A 196 6.16 7.49 28.75
N PRO A 197 6.09 7.15 27.45
CA PRO A 197 5.05 6.28 26.93
C PRO A 197 5.22 4.84 27.46
N GLU A 198 4.09 4.24 27.85
CA GLU A 198 4.09 2.85 28.31
C GLU A 198 4.40 1.91 27.15
N THR A 199 5.36 1.02 27.35
CA THR A 199 5.70 -0.05 26.41
C THR A 199 5.04 -1.34 26.86
N VAL A 200 4.28 -1.98 25.99
CA VAL A 200 3.63 -3.26 26.26
C VAL A 200 4.28 -4.39 25.47
N SER A 201 4.37 -5.55 26.09
CA SER A 201 4.83 -6.78 25.41
C SER A 201 3.72 -7.41 24.58
N LEU A 202 4.10 -8.36 23.70
CA LEU A 202 3.15 -9.08 22.85
C LEU A 202 2.01 -9.78 23.61
N ILE A 203 2.26 -10.24 24.85
CA ILE A 203 1.26 -10.91 25.68
C ILE A 203 0.17 -9.92 26.16
N SER A 204 0.52 -8.63 26.24
CA SER A 204 -0.35 -7.59 26.81
C SER A 204 -1.09 -6.75 25.77
N VAL A 205 -0.87 -7.02 24.48
CA VAL A 205 -1.57 -6.30 23.41
C VAL A 205 -3.06 -6.66 23.37
N LYS A 206 -3.86 -5.76 22.81
CA LYS A 206 -5.31 -5.94 22.64
C LYS A 206 -5.68 -5.75 21.16
N THR A 207 -6.78 -6.36 20.76
CA THR A 207 -7.41 -6.06 19.47
C THR A 207 -7.98 -4.64 19.47
N ASP A 208 -8.16 -4.09 18.27
CA ASP A 208 -8.80 -2.78 18.05
C ASP A 208 -8.08 -1.58 18.69
N VAL A 209 -6.79 -1.75 19.04
CA VAL A 209 -5.90 -0.70 19.52
C VAL A 209 -4.78 -0.48 18.50
N ASN A 210 -4.54 0.78 18.14
CA ASN A 210 -3.40 1.13 17.30
C ASN A 210 -2.11 1.19 18.12
N TYR A 211 -1.11 0.49 17.66
CA TYR A 211 0.22 0.45 18.28
C TYR A 211 1.30 0.91 17.33
N VAL A 212 2.25 1.67 17.82
CA VAL A 212 3.55 1.86 17.18
C VAL A 212 4.39 0.62 17.44
N MET A 213 4.91 0.01 16.38
CA MET A 213 5.73 -1.18 16.48
C MET A 213 7.19 -0.82 16.71
N ILE A 214 7.75 -1.31 17.81
CA ILE A 214 9.17 -1.17 18.18
C ILE A 214 9.82 -2.53 18.03
N ILE A 215 10.98 -2.59 17.41
CA ILE A 215 11.65 -3.85 17.13
C ILE A 215 13.07 -3.89 17.68
N SER A 216 13.48 -5.07 18.12
CA SER A 216 14.90 -5.41 18.33
C SER A 216 15.22 -6.62 17.46
N THR A 217 16.33 -6.58 16.72
CA THR A 217 16.65 -7.61 15.73
C THR A 217 18.03 -8.20 15.96
N THR A 218 18.22 -9.44 15.52
CA THR A 218 19.54 -10.09 15.50
C THR A 218 20.55 -9.40 14.57
N ALA A 219 20.07 -8.49 13.70
CA ALA A 219 20.92 -7.67 12.84
C ALA A 219 21.48 -6.40 13.54
N GLY A 220 21.18 -6.20 14.83
CA GLY A 220 21.76 -5.13 15.63
C GLY A 220 20.88 -3.90 15.84
N LEU A 221 19.61 -3.93 15.46
CA LEU A 221 18.65 -2.90 15.85
C LEU A 221 18.18 -3.15 17.29
N TRP A 222 18.20 -2.11 18.12
CA TRP A 222 17.77 -2.17 19.52
C TRP A 222 16.65 -1.16 19.75
N ARG A 223 15.46 -1.64 20.14
CA ARG A 223 14.25 -0.83 20.39
C ARG A 223 14.02 0.23 19.31
N TYR A 224 14.17 -0.18 18.07
CA TYR A 224 14.10 0.69 16.90
C TYR A 224 12.62 0.93 16.52
N ASN A 225 12.26 2.21 16.41
CA ASN A 225 10.95 2.61 15.89
C ASN A 225 10.99 2.62 14.35
N ILE A 226 10.27 1.71 13.71
CA ILE A 226 10.16 1.66 12.26
C ILE A 226 9.23 2.74 11.68
N GLY A 227 8.49 3.42 12.56
CA GLY A 227 7.54 4.48 12.19
C GLY A 227 6.17 3.99 11.71
N ASP A 228 5.95 2.68 11.65
CA ASP A 228 4.67 2.12 11.27
C ASP A 228 3.75 1.93 12.48
N THR A 229 2.45 2.13 12.28
CA THR A 229 1.42 1.75 13.22
C THR A 229 0.70 0.51 12.74
N ILE A 230 0.36 -0.37 13.68
CA ILE A 230 -0.33 -1.62 13.44
C ILE A 230 -1.53 -1.78 14.39
N GLN A 231 -2.48 -2.58 13.98
CA GLN A 231 -3.60 -3.01 14.83
C GLN A 231 -3.69 -4.52 14.82
N PHE A 232 -3.87 -5.14 15.99
CA PHE A 232 -4.10 -6.58 16.08
C PHE A 232 -5.55 -6.91 15.70
N THR A 233 -5.72 -7.82 14.74
CA THR A 233 -7.02 -8.38 14.35
C THR A 233 -7.33 -9.69 15.05
N SER A 234 -6.27 -10.40 15.52
CA SER A 234 -6.37 -11.64 16.29
C SER A 234 -5.16 -11.78 17.21
N LEU A 235 -5.37 -12.46 18.36
CA LEU A 235 -4.31 -12.80 19.31
C LEU A 235 -3.95 -14.29 19.32
N LYS A 236 -4.72 -15.13 18.63
CA LYS A 236 -4.48 -16.58 18.51
C LYS A 236 -4.91 -17.08 17.12
N PRO A 237 -4.01 -17.15 16.14
CA PRO A 237 -2.64 -16.64 16.14
C PRO A 237 -2.61 -15.10 16.15
N TYR A 238 -1.44 -14.52 16.46
CA TYR A 238 -1.28 -13.07 16.35
C TYR A 238 -1.34 -12.65 14.88
N ARG A 239 -2.35 -11.85 14.53
CA ARG A 239 -2.49 -11.22 13.23
C ARG A 239 -2.58 -9.73 13.36
N VAL A 240 -1.97 -9.03 12.41
CA VAL A 240 -1.91 -7.58 12.40
C VAL A 240 -2.34 -7.03 11.04
N ILE A 241 -2.83 -5.82 11.04
CA ILE A 241 -2.94 -4.97 9.85
C ILE A 241 -2.05 -3.75 10.05
N VAL A 242 -1.45 -3.24 8.98
CA VAL A 242 -0.73 -1.97 9.01
C VAL A 242 -1.77 -0.86 8.94
N SER A 243 -1.91 -0.10 10.03
CA SER A 243 -2.91 0.97 10.13
C SER A 243 -2.40 2.32 9.63
N GLY A 244 -1.07 2.48 9.46
CA GLY A 244 -0.49 3.70 8.92
C GLY A 244 0.94 3.92 9.36
N ARG A 245 1.32 5.20 9.45
CA ARG A 245 2.62 5.63 9.98
C ARG A 245 2.44 6.68 11.05
N ILE A 246 3.23 6.57 12.12
CA ILE A 246 3.16 7.51 13.25
C ILE A 246 3.48 8.97 12.86
N LYS A 247 4.17 9.18 11.73
CA LYS A 247 4.45 10.51 11.17
C LYS A 247 3.45 10.94 10.09
N HIS A 248 2.57 10.06 9.66
CA HIS A 248 1.58 10.32 8.61
C HIS A 248 0.19 10.22 9.24
N PHE A 249 -0.19 11.25 9.93
CA PHE A 249 -1.52 11.44 10.48
C PHE A 249 -1.89 12.92 10.32
N ILE A 250 -3.15 13.24 10.32
CA ILE A 250 -3.62 14.61 10.40
C ILE A 250 -3.98 14.87 11.86
N SER A 251 -3.34 15.83 12.46
CA SER A 251 -3.63 16.29 13.82
C SER A 251 -3.47 17.79 13.92
N ALA A 252 -3.88 18.50 12.86
CA ALA A 252 -3.80 19.95 12.83
C ALA A 252 -4.65 20.61 13.91
N PHE A 253 -5.66 19.89 14.41
CA PHE A 253 -6.62 20.34 15.44
C PHE A 253 -6.76 19.35 16.60
N GLY A 254 -5.91 18.30 16.65
CA GLY A 254 -5.96 17.25 17.67
C GLY A 254 -6.80 16.01 17.29
N GLU A 255 -7.21 15.88 16.02
CA GLU A 255 -8.08 14.79 15.54
C GLU A 255 -7.40 13.45 15.35
N HIS A 256 -6.08 13.41 15.23
CA HIS A 256 -5.26 12.20 15.07
C HIS A 256 -5.80 11.20 14.02
N VAL A 257 -6.24 11.73 12.87
CA VAL A 257 -6.77 10.91 11.76
C VAL A 257 -5.62 10.14 11.08
N ILE A 258 -5.75 8.84 11.02
CA ILE A 258 -4.75 7.92 10.45
C ILE A 258 -5.19 7.37 9.08
N VAL A 259 -4.24 6.83 8.33
CA VAL A 259 -4.45 6.31 6.96
C VAL A 259 -5.58 5.28 6.90
N SER A 260 -5.62 4.34 7.84
CA SER A 260 -6.63 3.26 7.83
C SER A 260 -8.06 3.78 8.01
N GLU A 261 -8.27 4.85 8.77
CA GLU A 261 -9.60 5.45 8.95
C GLU A 261 -10.10 6.08 7.65
N VAL A 262 -9.19 6.81 6.95
CA VAL A 262 -9.46 7.43 5.65
C VAL A 262 -9.79 6.38 4.60
N GLU A 263 -8.96 5.34 4.48
CA GLU A 263 -9.17 4.24 3.52
C GLU A 263 -10.47 3.49 3.78
N GLN A 264 -10.77 3.17 5.03
CA GLN A 264 -12.01 2.49 5.40
C GLN A 264 -13.24 3.36 5.17
N ALA A 265 -13.15 4.69 5.37
CA ALA A 265 -14.26 5.60 5.07
C ALA A 265 -14.58 5.60 3.57
N LEU A 266 -13.56 5.74 2.71
CA LEU A 266 -13.73 5.65 1.25
C LEU A 266 -14.30 4.29 0.84
N GLN A 267 -13.70 3.20 1.31
CA GLN A 267 -14.15 1.85 0.97
C GLN A 267 -15.61 1.60 1.37
N GLN A 268 -15.99 2.06 2.57
CA GLN A 268 -17.37 1.92 3.06
C GLN A 268 -18.37 2.63 2.14
N VAL A 269 -18.06 3.84 1.68
CA VAL A 269 -18.95 4.62 0.82
C VAL A 269 -19.01 4.02 -0.58
N VAL A 270 -17.84 3.71 -1.17
CA VAL A 270 -17.76 3.09 -2.50
C VAL A 270 -18.51 1.74 -2.52
N SER A 271 -18.33 0.89 -1.49
CA SER A 271 -18.96 -0.43 -1.44
C SER A 271 -20.49 -0.39 -1.25
N ARG A 272 -21.03 0.68 -0.66
CA ARG A 272 -22.47 0.90 -0.47
C ARG A 272 -23.13 1.60 -1.64
N SER A 273 -22.34 2.21 -2.51
CA SER A 273 -22.86 2.89 -3.69
C SER A 273 -23.48 1.88 -4.66
N LYS A 274 -24.61 2.27 -5.26
CA LYS A 274 -25.23 1.55 -6.38
C LYS A 274 -24.54 1.86 -7.71
N GLU A 275 -23.71 2.89 -7.75
CA GLU A 275 -22.94 3.33 -8.90
C GLU A 275 -21.55 2.70 -8.90
N GLU A 276 -20.98 2.47 -10.07
CA GLU A 276 -19.59 2.09 -10.20
C GLU A 276 -18.70 3.32 -9.94
N ILE A 277 -18.08 3.39 -8.76
CA ILE A 277 -17.11 4.43 -8.42
C ILE A 277 -15.72 3.79 -8.38
N LEU A 278 -14.80 4.28 -9.18
CA LEU A 278 -13.42 3.79 -9.24
C LEU A 278 -12.45 4.91 -8.86
N ILE A 279 -11.76 4.73 -7.74
CA ILE A 279 -10.72 5.63 -7.24
C ILE A 279 -9.36 5.11 -7.68
N ARG A 280 -8.59 5.94 -8.41
CA ARG A 280 -7.23 5.61 -8.86
C ARG A 280 -6.20 5.89 -7.76
N GLU A 281 -6.25 7.09 -7.19
CA GLU A 281 -5.30 7.56 -6.19
C GLU A 281 -5.93 8.67 -5.35
N PHE A 282 -5.44 8.85 -4.13
CA PHE A 282 -5.89 9.95 -3.29
C PHE A 282 -4.85 10.38 -2.25
N THR A 283 -5.02 11.59 -1.72
CA THR A 283 -4.33 12.09 -0.53
C THR A 283 -5.25 13.05 0.24
N VAL A 284 -5.04 13.12 1.54
CA VAL A 284 -5.82 14.03 2.42
C VAL A 284 -4.85 14.98 3.12
N ALA A 285 -5.21 16.26 3.15
CA ALA A 285 -4.44 17.28 3.83
C ALA A 285 -5.37 18.25 4.60
N PRO A 286 -4.90 18.86 5.70
CA PRO A 286 -5.70 19.85 6.41
C PRO A 286 -5.72 21.19 5.66
N GLN A 287 -6.89 21.84 5.61
CA GLN A 287 -7.03 23.24 5.26
C GLN A 287 -7.22 24.05 6.54
N ILE A 288 -6.11 24.56 7.07
CA ILE A 288 -6.07 25.22 8.38
C ILE A 288 -6.63 26.65 8.31
N SER A 289 -6.36 27.36 7.21
CA SER A 289 -6.73 28.77 7.03
C SER A 289 -7.46 28.92 5.69
N PRO A 290 -8.72 28.47 5.60
CA PRO A 290 -9.53 28.71 4.41
C PRO A 290 -9.82 30.19 4.27
N THR A 291 -10.09 30.66 3.05
CA THR A 291 -10.49 32.07 2.79
C THR A 291 -11.81 32.40 3.45
N GLU A 292 -12.71 31.43 3.61
CA GLU A 292 -14.00 31.60 4.26
C GLU A 292 -14.37 30.37 5.09
N GLY A 293 -15.05 30.59 6.21
CA GLY A 293 -15.58 29.56 7.07
C GLY A 293 -14.55 28.88 7.98
N LEU A 294 -14.95 27.73 8.54
CA LEU A 294 -14.11 26.94 9.46
C LEU A 294 -13.07 26.12 8.70
N PRO A 295 -11.96 25.76 9.35
CA PRO A 295 -11.01 24.77 8.86
C PRO A 295 -11.69 23.43 8.49
N PHE A 296 -11.05 22.64 7.65
CA PHE A 296 -11.59 21.35 7.20
C PHE A 296 -10.50 20.42 6.67
N HIS A 297 -10.81 19.13 6.53
CA HIS A 297 -9.99 18.19 5.77
C HIS A 297 -10.31 18.29 4.28
N GLU A 298 -9.28 18.44 3.47
CA GLU A 298 -9.42 18.49 2.02
C GLU A 298 -8.90 17.19 1.42
N TRP A 299 -9.76 16.51 0.67
CA TRP A 299 -9.54 15.19 0.09
C TRP A 299 -9.33 15.33 -1.40
N PHE A 300 -8.13 15.09 -1.87
CA PHE A 300 -7.74 15.13 -3.26
C PHE A 300 -7.86 13.72 -3.84
N ILE A 301 -8.79 13.52 -4.77
CA ILE A 301 -9.10 12.19 -5.30
C ILE A 301 -9.03 12.20 -6.83
N GLU A 302 -8.20 11.33 -7.39
CA GLU A 302 -8.19 11.01 -8.82
C GLU A 302 -9.15 9.83 -9.05
N PHE A 303 -10.20 10.06 -9.82
CA PHE A 303 -11.17 9.03 -10.16
C PHE A 303 -10.92 8.48 -11.56
N ASP A 304 -11.06 7.17 -11.71
CA ASP A 304 -11.24 6.53 -13.02
C ASP A 304 -12.71 6.60 -13.44
N THR A 305 -13.62 6.39 -12.47
CA THR A 305 -15.07 6.60 -12.63
C THR A 305 -15.54 7.42 -11.43
N PRO A 306 -15.87 8.71 -11.61
CA PRO A 306 -16.34 9.56 -10.53
C PRO A 306 -17.79 9.25 -10.13
N PRO A 307 -18.21 9.60 -8.89
CA PRO A 307 -19.62 9.59 -8.53
C PRO A 307 -20.39 10.61 -9.35
N LYS A 308 -21.69 10.38 -9.58
CA LYS A 308 -22.56 11.33 -10.27
C LYS A 308 -22.83 12.59 -9.44
N ASP A 309 -22.93 12.42 -8.14
CA ASP A 309 -23.11 13.50 -7.17
C ASP A 309 -21.91 13.50 -6.21
N LEU A 310 -20.98 14.45 -6.44
CA LEU A 310 -19.76 14.58 -5.64
C LEU A 310 -20.08 15.11 -4.24
N ASP A 311 -21.06 15.99 -4.10
CA ASP A 311 -21.42 16.57 -2.81
C ASP A 311 -22.07 15.53 -1.92
N GLN A 312 -22.96 14.70 -2.46
CA GLN A 312 -23.53 13.56 -1.75
C GLN A 312 -22.44 12.54 -1.35
N PHE A 313 -21.50 12.26 -2.25
CA PHE A 313 -20.37 11.38 -1.95
C PHE A 313 -19.50 11.94 -0.83
N ALA A 314 -19.18 13.24 -0.86
CA ALA A 314 -18.42 13.91 0.20
C ALA A 314 -19.15 13.84 1.56
N PHE A 315 -20.45 14.08 1.57
CA PHE A 315 -21.28 13.98 2.76
C PHE A 315 -21.25 12.55 3.38
N GLU A 316 -21.36 11.52 2.55
CA GLU A 316 -21.30 10.13 3.04
C GLU A 316 -19.90 9.77 3.57
N VAL A 317 -18.82 10.28 2.93
CA VAL A 317 -17.46 10.08 3.42
C VAL A 317 -17.24 10.80 4.75
N ASP A 318 -17.72 12.03 4.90
CA ASP A 318 -17.65 12.79 6.16
C ASP A 318 -18.37 12.04 7.30
N LYS A 319 -19.59 11.56 7.02
CA LYS A 319 -20.36 10.75 7.96
C LYS A 319 -19.64 9.45 8.34
N ALA A 320 -18.96 8.81 7.38
CA ALA A 320 -18.15 7.63 7.66
C ALA A 320 -16.95 7.96 8.55
N MET A 321 -16.29 9.10 8.35
CA MET A 321 -15.19 9.58 9.19
C MET A 321 -15.65 9.91 10.62
N ILE A 322 -16.78 10.60 10.77
CA ILE A 322 -17.41 10.88 12.08
C ILE A 322 -17.66 9.59 12.89
N ASN A 323 -18.04 8.52 12.20
CA ASN A 323 -18.30 7.24 12.86
C ASN A 323 -17.02 6.45 13.21
N LYS A 324 -15.89 6.77 12.59
CA LYS A 324 -14.63 6.04 12.76
C LYS A 324 -13.67 6.72 13.72
N ASN A 325 -13.68 8.05 13.77
CA ASN A 325 -12.75 8.80 14.59
C ASN A 325 -13.52 9.71 15.54
N ILE A 326 -13.41 9.41 16.84
CA ILE A 326 -14.14 10.14 17.90
C ILE A 326 -13.67 11.60 18.02
N TYR A 327 -12.38 11.85 17.85
CA TYR A 327 -11.83 13.21 17.93
C TYR A 327 -12.29 14.06 16.76
N TYR A 328 -12.29 13.51 15.53
CA TYR A 328 -12.87 14.18 14.37
C TYR A 328 -14.34 14.52 14.58
N LYS A 329 -15.12 13.57 15.13
CA LYS A 329 -16.52 13.79 15.50
C LYS A 329 -16.69 14.96 16.47
N ASP A 330 -15.86 14.99 17.53
CA ASP A 330 -15.94 16.02 18.55
C ASP A 330 -15.59 17.42 17.99
N LEU A 331 -14.61 17.50 17.08
CA LEU A 331 -14.25 18.74 16.41
C LEU A 331 -15.36 19.27 15.47
N ILE A 332 -16.03 18.37 14.75
CA ILE A 332 -17.21 18.73 13.92
C ILE A 332 -18.36 19.19 14.82
N ALA A 333 -18.69 18.44 15.87
CA ALA A 333 -19.77 18.80 16.81
C ALA A 333 -19.47 20.11 17.55
N GLY A 334 -18.20 20.34 17.93
CA GLY A 334 -17.72 21.55 18.58
C GLY A 334 -17.57 22.75 17.65
N LYS A 335 -17.87 22.61 16.34
CA LYS A 335 -17.69 23.67 15.33
C LYS A 335 -16.27 24.22 15.27
N ILE A 336 -15.27 23.38 15.49
CA ILE A 336 -13.86 23.67 15.30
C ILE A 336 -13.46 23.33 13.85
N LEU A 337 -14.01 22.23 13.33
CA LEU A 337 -13.95 21.85 11.93
C LEU A 337 -15.34 21.92 11.29
N ARG A 338 -15.38 22.17 9.99
CA ARG A 338 -16.56 21.87 9.15
C ARG A 338 -16.35 20.55 8.39
N ALA A 339 -17.42 20.07 7.78
CA ALA A 339 -17.41 18.87 6.94
C ALA A 339 -16.27 18.91 5.91
N LEU A 340 -15.69 17.74 5.63
CA LEU A 340 -14.62 17.59 4.63
C LEU A 340 -15.05 18.06 3.24
N VAL A 341 -14.05 18.41 2.42
CA VAL A 341 -14.26 18.81 1.02
C VAL A 341 -13.48 17.86 0.13
N ILE A 342 -14.12 17.35 -0.93
CA ILE A 342 -13.45 16.56 -1.96
C ILE A 342 -13.07 17.46 -3.13
N ARG A 343 -11.82 17.34 -3.58
CA ARG A 343 -11.27 17.98 -4.77
C ARG A 343 -10.91 16.90 -5.79
N PRO A 344 -11.64 16.79 -6.89
CA PRO A 344 -11.26 15.89 -7.97
C PRO A 344 -9.92 16.32 -8.58
N VAL A 345 -8.99 15.38 -8.67
CA VAL A 345 -7.68 15.58 -9.33
C VAL A 345 -7.82 15.19 -10.80
N ALA A 346 -7.18 15.96 -11.69
CA ALA A 346 -7.16 15.65 -13.12
C ALA A 346 -6.58 14.26 -13.38
N LYS A 347 -7.04 13.60 -14.43
CA LYS A 347 -6.56 12.25 -14.81
C LYS A 347 -5.05 12.29 -15.06
N GLY A 348 -4.31 11.45 -14.34
CA GLY A 348 -2.84 11.44 -14.33
C GLY A 348 -2.20 12.51 -13.46
N GLY A 349 -2.96 13.28 -12.67
CA GLY A 349 -2.44 14.36 -11.82
C GLY A 349 -1.44 13.87 -10.78
N PHE A 350 -1.72 12.77 -10.09
CA PHE A 350 -0.75 12.17 -9.16
C PHE A 350 0.48 11.62 -9.88
N LYS A 351 0.32 11.05 -11.06
CA LYS A 351 1.46 10.59 -11.89
C LYS A 351 2.36 11.75 -12.28
N SER A 352 1.78 12.86 -12.75
CA SER A 352 2.49 14.10 -13.12
C SER A 352 3.23 14.68 -11.93
N TYR A 353 2.57 14.75 -10.77
CA TYR A 353 3.19 15.19 -9.52
C TYR A 353 4.39 14.29 -9.14
N MET A 354 4.24 12.97 -9.14
CA MET A 354 5.33 12.05 -8.80
C MET A 354 6.50 12.16 -9.79
N LYS A 355 6.22 12.45 -11.06
CA LYS A 355 7.24 12.69 -12.09
C LYS A 355 7.99 14.01 -11.82
N SER A 356 7.27 15.10 -11.48
CA SER A 356 7.86 16.40 -11.23
C SER A 356 8.86 16.43 -10.06
N ILE A 357 8.62 15.58 -9.05
CA ILE A 357 9.52 15.45 -7.88
C ILE A 357 10.55 14.32 -8.03
N GLY A 358 10.68 13.72 -9.24
CA GLY A 358 11.64 12.63 -9.52
C GLY A 358 11.34 11.33 -8.77
N LYS A 359 10.09 11.10 -8.36
CA LYS A 359 9.66 9.93 -7.56
C LYS A 359 8.67 9.03 -8.30
N LEU A 360 8.51 9.17 -9.62
CA LEU A 360 7.71 8.25 -10.39
C LEU A 360 8.44 6.91 -10.51
N GLY A 361 7.77 5.83 -10.15
CA GLY A 361 8.37 4.49 -10.11
C GLY A 361 9.24 4.25 -8.85
N GLY A 362 10.09 3.24 -8.90
CA GLY A 362 10.81 2.80 -7.71
C GLY A 362 9.83 2.30 -6.64
N GLN A 363 10.10 2.41 -5.37
CA GLN A 363 9.18 2.07 -4.26
C GLN A 363 8.47 3.32 -3.69
N ASN A 364 8.39 4.39 -4.48
CA ASN A 364 7.78 5.62 -4.03
C ASN A 364 6.24 5.51 -4.11
N LYS A 365 5.57 6.12 -3.13
CA LYS A 365 4.13 6.12 -2.97
C LYS A 365 3.66 7.54 -2.68
N VAL A 366 2.44 7.84 -3.09
CA VAL A 366 1.76 9.04 -2.62
C VAL A 366 1.34 8.80 -1.17
N PRO A 367 1.72 9.67 -0.22
CA PRO A 367 1.18 9.62 1.14
C PRO A 367 -0.33 9.78 1.13
N ARG A 368 -1.06 8.85 1.72
CA ARG A 368 -2.53 8.87 1.82
C ARG A 368 -3.05 9.99 2.72
N VAL A 369 -2.24 10.37 3.70
CA VAL A 369 -2.57 11.38 4.70
C VAL A 369 -1.33 12.22 4.94
N SER A 370 -1.48 13.51 5.04
CA SER A 370 -0.40 14.46 5.31
C SER A 370 -0.87 15.50 6.34
N ASP A 371 0.00 15.82 7.27
CA ASP A 371 -0.18 16.92 8.24
C ASP A 371 0.06 18.33 7.64
N ASN A 372 0.46 18.38 6.37
CA ASN A 372 0.77 19.60 5.65
C ASN A 372 0.26 19.56 4.21
N ARG A 373 0.35 20.69 3.51
CA ARG A 373 -0.22 20.88 2.17
C ARG A 373 0.78 20.74 1.02
N LYS A 374 2.01 20.26 1.27
CA LYS A 374 3.07 20.21 0.24
C LYS A 374 2.68 19.41 -1.01
N ILE A 375 1.89 18.35 -0.86
CA ILE A 375 1.38 17.56 -1.99
C ILE A 375 0.16 18.26 -2.56
N ALA A 376 -0.81 18.59 -1.71
CA ALA A 376 -2.08 19.17 -2.08
C ALA A 376 -1.94 20.41 -2.98
N ASP A 377 -1.01 21.30 -2.63
CA ASP A 377 -0.83 22.57 -3.36
C ASP A 377 -0.08 22.42 -4.70
N GLN A 378 0.38 21.21 -5.04
CA GLN A 378 1.07 20.90 -6.30
C GLN A 378 0.25 19.99 -7.24
N LEU A 379 -0.95 19.59 -6.83
CA LEU A 379 -1.80 18.75 -7.66
C LEU A 379 -2.62 19.59 -8.65
N ASP A 380 -2.63 19.15 -9.91
CA ASP A 380 -3.52 19.70 -10.92
C ASP A 380 -4.96 19.26 -10.63
N LEU A 381 -5.79 20.23 -10.25
CA LEU A 381 -7.20 19.99 -9.98
C LEU A 381 -7.99 19.92 -11.28
N ASN A 382 -8.89 18.96 -11.36
CA ASN A 382 -9.84 18.91 -12.44
C ASN A 382 -10.93 20.00 -12.19
N THR A 383 -10.92 21.05 -12.98
CA THR A 383 -11.98 22.04 -12.99
C THR A 383 -13.22 21.48 -13.69
N MET A 384 -13.67 20.29 -13.33
CA MET A 384 -14.97 19.84 -13.77
C MET A 384 -16.02 20.83 -13.23
N LYS A 385 -16.54 21.65 -14.11
CA LYS A 385 -17.87 22.20 -13.90
C LYS A 385 -18.82 21.01 -13.86
N LEU A 386 -19.28 20.65 -12.68
CA LEU A 386 -20.39 19.75 -12.44
C LEU A 386 -21.66 20.36 -13.01
#